data_6a89306d8eabfe468d0932ebcb768c92
#
_entry.id   6a89306d8eabfe468d0932ebcb768c92
#
_cell.length_a   1.000
_cell.length_b   1.000
_cell.length_c   1.000
_cell.angle_alpha   90.00
_cell.angle_beta   90.00
_cell.angle_gamma   90.00
#
_symmetry.space_group_name_H-M   'P 1'
#
loop_
_entity.id
_entity.type
_entity.pdbx_description
1 polymer ?
#
loop_
_entity_poly.entity_id
_entity_poly.type
_entity_poly.pdbx_seq_one_letter_code
_entity_poly.pdbx_strand_id
1 'polypeptide(L)'
;MLNYNSEETQSSISKFERMLKTNHIYFFDAQEFEDIIVHYLGLGENHLAKKALKMGLEQHPTSHELLLLQSEVFILDEKYDAAIKLLDYVEKLNPLDEEISLQKASIASKNGDHTASIEHLNKALELSEDPLEIWNLLGMEHLLAEEFEEAAYFFKNCVSDNPQDYSALYNLLYSYDHLNKIEESIRVLNEVLEIDPYSEVAWHQLGLVLIKKGHQKEALSAFDFAIISDDTFTGAYIEKGKLLETMGRTNEAIENYEIALNTNDPSAFVFQSIGRCHESLENNDLAIKFYLKAIHLEPSNENSWVSLIEFYLSLSHYKKAKVYFKRALEVNSDSIMLWKKG
;
A
#
# COMPACT_ATOMS: atom_id res chain seq x y z
N MET A 1 16.70 -9.73 -3.94
CA MET A 1 16.95 -10.47 -2.68
C MET A 1 18.31 -11.14 -2.79
N LEU A 2 19.32 -10.59 -2.12
CA LEU A 2 20.63 -11.20 -2.02
C LEU A 2 20.49 -12.53 -1.26
N ASN A 3 20.78 -13.65 -1.95
CA ASN A 3 20.92 -14.96 -1.34
C ASN A 3 22.21 -14.95 -0.50
N TYR A 4 22.13 -14.40 0.71
CA TYR A 4 23.22 -14.53 1.67
C TYR A 4 23.40 -16.02 2.03
N ASN A 5 24.65 -16.48 2.01
CA ASN A 5 25.06 -17.79 2.49
C ASN A 5 24.62 -17.93 3.96
N SER A 6 23.44 -18.45 4.21
CA SER A 6 22.76 -18.40 5.50
C SER A 6 23.57 -19.03 6.65
N GLU A 7 24.47 -19.97 6.37
CA GLU A 7 25.32 -20.62 7.36
C GLU A 7 26.52 -19.77 7.80
N GLU A 8 27.15 -19.03 6.88
CA GLU A 8 28.30 -18.16 7.20
C GLU A 8 27.84 -16.90 7.97
N THR A 9 26.78 -16.26 7.51
CA THR A 9 26.17 -15.12 8.20
C THR A 9 25.70 -15.50 9.60
N GLN A 10 25.04 -16.66 9.76
CA GLN A 10 24.62 -17.18 11.06
C GLN A 10 25.83 -17.45 11.99
N SER A 11 26.96 -17.88 11.43
CA SER A 11 28.23 -18.07 12.17
C SER A 11 28.78 -16.74 12.68
N SER A 12 28.82 -15.69 11.82
CA SER A 12 29.34 -14.36 12.16
C SER A 12 28.47 -13.67 13.21
N ILE A 13 27.15 -13.77 13.12
CA ILE A 13 26.20 -13.27 14.13
C ILE A 13 26.45 -13.93 15.47
N SER A 14 26.53 -15.28 15.51
CA SER A 14 26.77 -16.06 16.75
C SER A 14 28.12 -15.71 17.39
N LYS A 15 29.16 -15.49 16.58
CA LYS A 15 30.48 -15.06 17.00
C LYS A 15 30.43 -13.63 17.59
N PHE A 16 29.68 -12.71 16.97
CA PHE A 16 29.48 -11.35 17.45
C PHE A 16 28.70 -11.33 18.78
N GLU A 17 27.60 -12.07 18.91
CA GLU A 17 26.85 -12.18 20.16
C GLU A 17 27.71 -12.75 21.30
N ARG A 18 28.57 -13.75 21.01
CA ARG A 18 29.51 -14.29 22.00
C ARG A 18 30.49 -13.24 22.44
N MET A 19 31.01 -12.43 21.51
CA MET A 19 31.90 -11.31 21.80
C MET A 19 31.24 -10.31 22.75
N LEU A 20 29.97 -9.97 22.52
CA LEU A 20 29.21 -9.06 23.38
C LEU A 20 29.01 -9.61 24.80
N LYS A 21 28.87 -10.94 24.94
CA LYS A 21 28.67 -11.60 26.26
C LYS A 21 29.97 -11.80 27.05
N THR A 22 31.10 -11.94 26.36
CA THR A 22 32.37 -12.37 27.00
C THR A 22 33.39 -11.27 27.14
N ASN A 23 33.16 -10.09 26.58
CA ASN A 23 34.13 -8.99 26.46
C ASN A 23 35.48 -9.38 25.77
N HIS A 24 35.51 -10.49 25.05
CA HIS A 24 36.63 -10.86 24.20
C HIS A 24 36.48 -10.19 22.84
N ILE A 25 37.47 -9.42 22.40
CA ILE A 25 37.47 -8.81 21.08
C ILE A 25 37.85 -9.85 20.05
N TYR A 26 36.95 -10.13 19.12
CA TYR A 26 37.23 -10.94 17.94
C TYR A 26 37.49 -10.04 16.75
N PHE A 27 38.36 -10.49 15.88
CA PHE A 27 38.52 -9.88 14.56
C PHE A 27 37.47 -10.46 13.62
N PHE A 28 36.85 -9.58 12.85
CA PHE A 28 35.94 -9.88 11.76
C PHE A 28 36.44 -9.18 10.51
N ASP A 29 36.22 -9.72 9.33
CA ASP A 29 36.47 -8.96 8.09
C ASP A 29 35.33 -7.94 7.84
N ALA A 30 35.51 -7.10 6.82
CA ALA A 30 34.54 -6.05 6.52
C ALA A 30 33.18 -6.63 6.12
N GLN A 31 33.17 -7.72 5.34
CA GLN A 31 31.96 -8.39 4.90
C GLN A 31 31.20 -9.04 6.08
N GLU A 32 31.93 -9.66 7.02
CA GLU A 32 31.31 -10.20 8.25
C GLU A 32 30.58 -9.10 9.04
N PHE A 33 31.17 -7.90 9.14
CA PHE A 33 30.52 -6.77 9.81
C PHE A 33 29.32 -6.25 9.02
N GLU A 34 29.42 -6.15 7.72
CA GLU A 34 28.29 -5.78 6.84
C GLU A 34 27.10 -6.71 7.06
N ASP A 35 27.32 -8.02 6.98
CA ASP A 35 26.28 -9.04 7.21
C ASP A 35 25.63 -8.90 8.58
N ILE A 36 26.42 -8.67 9.63
CA ILE A 36 25.94 -8.49 11.00
C ILE A 36 25.09 -7.22 11.11
N ILE A 37 25.54 -6.11 10.50
CA ILE A 37 24.85 -4.81 10.57
C ILE A 37 23.52 -4.90 9.83
N VAL A 38 23.52 -5.39 8.59
CA VAL A 38 22.31 -5.56 7.77
C VAL A 38 21.31 -6.47 8.46
N HIS A 39 21.77 -7.57 9.07
CA HIS A 39 20.90 -8.46 9.85
C HIS A 39 20.18 -7.71 10.97
N TYR A 40 20.90 -6.94 11.79
CA TYR A 40 20.28 -6.22 12.91
C TYR A 40 19.42 -5.03 12.46
N LEU A 41 19.76 -4.37 11.35
CA LEU A 41 18.89 -3.36 10.75
C LEU A 41 17.57 -3.97 10.27
N GLY A 42 17.62 -5.13 9.60
CA GLY A 42 16.45 -5.87 9.15
C GLY A 42 15.53 -6.37 10.27
N LEU A 43 16.08 -6.60 11.48
CA LEU A 43 15.30 -6.92 12.68
C LEU A 43 14.79 -5.69 13.45
N GLY A 44 15.17 -4.48 13.03
CA GLY A 44 14.87 -3.25 13.78
C GLY A 44 15.70 -3.07 15.06
N GLU A 45 16.72 -3.92 15.28
CA GLU A 45 17.62 -3.87 16.45
C GLU A 45 18.75 -2.82 16.24
N ASN A 46 18.35 -1.57 15.99
CA ASN A 46 19.21 -0.46 15.60
C ASN A 46 20.39 -0.26 16.57
N HIS A 47 20.20 -0.56 17.84
CA HIS A 47 21.29 -0.39 18.83
C HIS A 47 22.42 -1.40 18.64
N LEU A 48 22.11 -2.66 18.24
CA LEU A 48 23.09 -3.69 17.94
C LEU A 48 23.79 -3.41 16.61
N ALA A 49 23.03 -2.98 15.60
CA ALA A 49 23.57 -2.53 14.32
C ALA A 49 24.60 -1.40 14.50
N LYS A 50 24.28 -0.35 15.26
CA LYS A 50 25.20 0.76 15.58
C LYS A 50 26.44 0.30 16.34
N LYS A 51 26.29 -0.68 17.23
CA LYS A 51 27.43 -1.23 17.97
C LYS A 51 28.35 -2.04 17.07
N ALA A 52 27.79 -2.87 16.19
CA ALA A 52 28.55 -3.60 15.17
C ALA A 52 29.26 -2.66 14.21
N LEU A 53 28.56 -1.65 13.70
CA LEU A 53 29.10 -0.63 12.81
C LEU A 53 30.28 0.11 13.44
N LYS A 54 30.14 0.56 14.70
CA LYS A 54 31.24 1.22 15.40
C LYS A 54 32.48 0.32 15.48
N MET A 55 32.31 -0.95 15.83
CA MET A 55 33.41 -1.91 15.93
C MET A 55 33.99 -2.23 14.55
N GLY A 56 33.14 -2.33 13.52
CA GLY A 56 33.56 -2.51 12.14
C GLY A 56 34.45 -1.39 11.65
N LEU A 57 34.06 -0.15 11.88
CA LEU A 57 34.84 1.04 11.50
C LEU A 57 36.11 1.21 12.34
N GLU A 58 36.18 0.71 13.58
CA GLU A 58 37.40 0.64 14.37
C GLU A 58 38.42 -0.35 13.78
N GLN A 59 37.95 -1.45 13.17
CA GLN A 59 38.80 -2.47 12.52
C GLN A 59 39.09 -2.14 11.05
N HIS A 60 38.14 -1.56 10.34
CA HIS A 60 38.18 -1.26 8.91
C HIS A 60 37.72 0.17 8.61
N PRO A 61 38.50 1.18 9.00
CA PRO A 61 38.09 2.59 8.97
C PRO A 61 37.88 3.17 7.55
N THR A 62 38.37 2.46 6.54
CA THR A 62 38.27 2.88 5.13
C THR A 62 37.42 1.95 4.29
N SER A 63 36.70 0.98 4.90
CA SER A 63 35.79 0.14 4.15
C SER A 63 34.65 0.98 3.58
N HIS A 64 34.49 0.90 2.28
CA HIS A 64 33.47 1.62 1.54
C HIS A 64 32.07 1.23 1.99
N GLU A 65 31.83 -0.07 2.09
CA GLU A 65 30.54 -0.68 2.48
C GLU A 65 30.13 -0.25 3.90
N LEU A 66 31.08 -0.27 4.84
CA LEU A 66 30.79 0.17 6.21
C LEU A 66 30.55 1.68 6.31
N LEU A 67 31.16 2.50 5.45
CA LEU A 67 30.88 3.94 5.39
C LEU A 67 29.49 4.21 4.80
N LEU A 68 29.04 3.44 3.82
CA LEU A 68 27.67 3.52 3.30
C LEU A 68 26.65 3.11 4.37
N LEU A 69 26.87 2.02 5.08
CA LEU A 69 26.02 1.61 6.22
C LEU A 69 26.02 2.67 7.34
N GLN A 70 27.15 3.38 7.55
CA GLN A 70 27.19 4.50 8.50
C GLN A 70 26.30 5.65 8.05
N SER A 71 26.27 5.97 6.76
CA SER A 71 25.36 6.99 6.25
C SER A 71 23.90 6.59 6.35
N GLU A 72 23.57 5.31 6.07
CA GLU A 72 22.24 4.77 6.28
C GLU A 72 21.77 4.89 7.74
N VAL A 73 22.65 4.54 8.70
CA VAL A 73 22.37 4.73 10.13
C VAL A 73 22.17 6.22 10.47
N PHE A 74 22.90 7.14 9.84
CA PHE A 74 22.63 8.56 10.03
C PHE A 74 21.28 8.99 9.45
N ILE A 75 20.86 8.43 8.33
CA ILE A 75 19.53 8.67 7.73
C ILE A 75 18.43 8.15 8.65
N LEU A 76 18.57 6.95 9.21
CA LEU A 76 17.65 6.38 10.20
C LEU A 76 17.56 7.22 11.49
N ASP A 77 18.65 7.88 11.88
CA ASP A 77 18.72 8.79 13.02
C ASP A 77 18.29 10.22 12.68
N GLU A 78 17.80 10.48 11.46
CA GLU A 78 17.44 11.81 10.94
C GLU A 78 18.61 12.84 10.97
N LYS A 79 19.84 12.34 10.97
CA LYS A 79 21.07 13.16 10.96
C LYS A 79 21.52 13.45 9.52
N TYR A 80 20.63 14.04 8.72
CA TYR A 80 20.81 14.20 7.27
C TYR A 80 22.09 14.96 6.89
N ASP A 81 22.44 16.03 7.63
CA ASP A 81 23.67 16.79 7.36
C ASP A 81 24.95 15.95 7.55
N ALA A 82 24.95 15.03 8.51
CA ALA A 82 26.09 14.14 8.73
C ALA A 82 26.16 13.06 7.63
N ALA A 83 25.02 12.53 7.24
CA ALA A 83 24.91 11.57 6.14
C ALA A 83 25.41 12.19 4.82
N ILE A 84 24.95 13.38 4.44
CA ILE A 84 25.37 14.07 3.21
C ILE A 84 26.90 14.29 3.19
N LYS A 85 27.48 14.79 4.29
CA LYS A 85 28.94 15.00 4.38
C LYS A 85 29.73 13.70 4.21
N LEU A 86 29.22 12.61 4.77
CA LEU A 86 29.84 11.30 4.63
C LEU A 86 29.70 10.78 3.19
N LEU A 87 28.51 10.87 2.60
CA LEU A 87 28.24 10.49 1.21
C LEU A 87 29.10 11.31 0.23
N ASP A 88 29.29 12.61 0.45
CA ASP A 88 30.17 13.46 -0.37
C ASP A 88 31.64 13.07 -0.25
N TYR A 89 32.06 12.53 0.90
CA TYR A 89 33.38 11.95 1.07
C TYR A 89 33.53 10.63 0.34
N VAL A 90 32.55 9.74 0.48
CA VAL A 90 32.54 8.40 -0.15
C VAL A 90 32.47 8.52 -1.68
N GLU A 91 31.67 9.46 -2.21
CA GLU A 91 31.54 9.70 -3.67
C GLU A 91 32.88 10.12 -4.31
N LYS A 92 33.74 10.82 -3.59
CA LYS A 92 35.10 11.16 -4.10
C LYS A 92 36.00 9.93 -4.20
N LEU A 93 35.76 8.91 -3.40
CA LEU A 93 36.50 7.66 -3.43
C LEU A 93 35.99 6.69 -4.49
N ASN A 94 34.68 6.62 -4.64
CA ASN A 94 34.00 5.76 -5.61
C ASN A 94 32.81 6.50 -6.28
N PRO A 95 33.06 7.26 -7.36
CA PRO A 95 32.04 8.11 -7.97
C PRO A 95 31.00 7.34 -8.81
N LEU A 96 31.21 6.04 -9.04
CA LEU A 96 30.34 5.19 -9.85
C LEU A 96 29.49 4.22 -9.02
N ASP A 97 29.32 4.49 -7.73
CA ASP A 97 28.51 3.71 -6.85
C ASP A 97 27.07 4.27 -6.83
N GLU A 98 26.12 3.45 -7.30
CA GLU A 98 24.71 3.84 -7.36
C GLU A 98 24.10 4.08 -5.97
N GLU A 99 24.55 3.32 -4.94
CA GLU A 99 24.04 3.37 -3.58
C GLU A 99 24.19 4.78 -2.98
N ILE A 100 25.28 5.49 -3.31
CA ILE A 100 25.47 6.88 -2.88
C ILE A 100 24.33 7.78 -3.39
N SER A 101 23.95 7.62 -4.65
CA SER A 101 22.88 8.39 -5.26
C SER A 101 21.52 8.00 -4.68
N LEU A 102 21.27 6.71 -4.42
CA LEU A 102 20.06 6.22 -3.76
C LEU A 102 19.90 6.81 -2.35
N GLN A 103 20.96 6.82 -1.55
CA GLN A 103 20.91 7.39 -0.21
C GLN A 103 20.72 8.92 -0.23
N LYS A 104 21.34 9.64 -1.17
CA LYS A 104 21.10 11.09 -1.36
C LYS A 104 19.67 11.37 -1.77
N ALA A 105 19.09 10.55 -2.66
CA ALA A 105 17.70 10.62 -3.04
C ALA A 105 16.76 10.40 -1.84
N SER A 106 17.03 9.38 -1.03
CA SER A 106 16.27 9.11 0.20
C SER A 106 16.28 10.30 1.16
N ILE A 107 17.42 10.97 1.34
CA ILE A 107 17.51 12.18 2.17
C ILE A 107 16.68 13.31 1.58
N ALA A 108 16.77 13.56 0.27
CA ALA A 108 16.01 14.60 -0.41
C ALA A 108 14.51 14.36 -0.29
N SER A 109 14.04 13.13 -0.54
CA SER A 109 12.65 12.71 -0.38
C SER A 109 12.13 12.95 1.04
N LYS A 110 12.88 12.53 2.07
CA LYS A 110 12.52 12.75 3.49
C LYS A 110 12.43 14.22 3.88
N ASN A 111 13.16 15.08 3.19
CA ASN A 111 13.08 16.54 3.35
C ASN A 111 11.97 17.18 2.50
N GLY A 112 11.22 16.40 1.71
CA GLY A 112 10.18 16.89 0.81
C GLY A 112 10.71 17.57 -0.46
N ASP A 113 12.01 17.42 -0.76
CA ASP A 113 12.63 17.93 -1.98
C ASP A 113 12.58 16.84 -3.08
N HIS A 114 11.38 16.66 -3.64
CA HIS A 114 11.15 15.65 -4.67
C HIS A 114 11.97 15.90 -5.94
N THR A 115 12.24 17.16 -6.28
CA THR A 115 13.07 17.51 -7.43
C THR A 115 14.51 17.01 -7.26
N ALA A 116 15.13 17.29 -6.12
CA ALA A 116 16.48 16.81 -5.83
C ALA A 116 16.52 15.27 -5.73
N SER A 117 15.47 14.65 -5.16
CA SER A 117 15.33 13.19 -5.12
C SER A 117 15.34 12.58 -6.51
N ILE A 118 14.52 13.10 -7.43
CA ILE A 118 14.45 12.67 -8.83
C ILE A 118 15.81 12.83 -9.55
N GLU A 119 16.53 13.95 -9.33
CA GLU A 119 17.85 14.15 -9.90
C GLU A 119 18.85 13.07 -9.43
N HIS A 120 18.84 12.75 -8.15
CA HIS A 120 19.70 11.70 -7.61
C HIS A 120 19.31 10.30 -8.08
N LEU A 121 17.99 9.99 -8.16
CA LEU A 121 17.51 8.72 -8.68
C LEU A 121 17.85 8.52 -10.17
N ASN A 122 17.76 9.58 -10.98
CA ASN A 122 18.19 9.50 -12.38
C ASN A 122 19.70 9.21 -12.50
N LYS A 123 20.52 9.79 -11.61
CA LYS A 123 21.95 9.46 -11.57
C LYS A 123 22.18 8.00 -11.15
N ALA A 124 21.43 7.48 -10.18
CA ALA A 124 21.49 6.08 -9.80
C ALA A 124 21.07 5.17 -10.97
N LEU A 125 20.01 5.55 -11.72
CA LEU A 125 19.52 4.79 -12.87
C LEU A 125 20.58 4.67 -14.00
N GLU A 126 21.40 5.71 -14.21
CA GLU A 126 22.48 5.67 -15.19
C GLU A 126 23.60 4.69 -14.80
N LEU A 127 23.76 4.39 -13.53
CA LEU A 127 24.81 3.52 -12.98
C LEU A 127 24.34 2.09 -12.74
N SER A 128 23.03 1.87 -12.61
CA SER A 128 22.46 0.59 -12.21
C SER A 128 22.39 -0.43 -13.35
N GLU A 129 22.70 -1.68 -13.02
CA GLU A 129 22.46 -2.83 -13.91
C GLU A 129 21.04 -3.40 -13.73
N ASP A 130 20.38 -3.16 -12.57
CA ASP A 130 19.01 -3.59 -12.27
C ASP A 130 18.14 -2.36 -11.94
N PRO A 131 17.42 -1.81 -12.93
CA PRO A 131 16.70 -0.55 -12.77
C PRO A 131 15.36 -0.67 -12.04
N LEU A 132 14.87 -1.87 -11.72
CA LEU A 132 13.50 -2.10 -11.26
C LEU A 132 13.15 -1.31 -9.98
N GLU A 133 14.00 -1.39 -8.97
CA GLU A 133 13.81 -0.66 -7.72
C GLU A 133 13.85 0.85 -7.94
N ILE A 134 14.77 1.32 -8.79
CA ILE A 134 14.92 2.75 -9.10
C ILE A 134 13.71 3.27 -9.87
N TRP A 135 13.13 2.50 -10.81
CA TRP A 135 11.89 2.87 -11.48
C TRP A 135 10.73 3.02 -10.49
N ASN A 136 10.61 2.11 -9.51
CA ASN A 136 9.60 2.25 -8.46
C ASN A 136 9.79 3.53 -7.66
N LEU A 137 11.02 3.83 -7.24
CA LEU A 137 11.34 5.06 -6.50
C LEU A 137 11.07 6.32 -7.33
N LEU A 138 11.49 6.35 -8.59
CA LEU A 138 11.19 7.46 -9.52
C LEU A 138 9.68 7.64 -9.70
N GLY A 139 8.95 6.54 -9.92
CA GLY A 139 7.50 6.57 -10.03
C GLY A 139 6.85 7.18 -8.79
N MET A 140 7.31 6.81 -7.60
CA MET A 140 6.79 7.35 -6.33
C MET A 140 7.14 8.84 -6.16
N GLU A 141 8.36 9.25 -6.47
CA GLU A 141 8.75 10.67 -6.35
C GLU A 141 7.96 11.55 -7.33
N HIS A 142 7.76 11.11 -8.57
CA HIS A 142 6.92 11.82 -9.54
C HIS A 142 5.44 11.85 -9.11
N LEU A 143 4.91 10.79 -8.46
CA LEU A 143 3.56 10.83 -7.85
C LEU A 143 3.46 11.88 -6.76
N LEU A 144 4.46 11.97 -5.86
CA LEU A 144 4.49 12.95 -4.79
C LEU A 144 4.64 14.39 -5.30
N ALA A 145 5.29 14.54 -6.46
CA ALA A 145 5.39 15.81 -7.18
C ALA A 145 4.15 16.13 -8.04
N GLU A 146 3.12 15.25 -8.06
CA GLU A 146 1.93 15.34 -8.91
C GLU A 146 2.24 15.33 -10.44
N GLU A 147 3.38 14.77 -10.82
CA GLU A 147 3.84 14.60 -12.21
C GLU A 147 3.36 13.23 -12.73
N PHE A 148 2.05 13.12 -13.01
CA PHE A 148 1.40 11.82 -13.28
C PHE A 148 1.83 11.18 -14.60
N GLU A 149 2.27 11.92 -15.62
CA GLU A 149 2.80 11.40 -16.87
C GLU A 149 4.08 10.60 -16.64
N GLU A 150 5.02 11.20 -15.93
CA GLU A 150 6.33 10.63 -15.57
C GLU A 150 6.16 9.45 -14.64
N ALA A 151 5.31 9.58 -13.61
CA ALA A 151 4.97 8.50 -12.71
C ALA A 151 4.42 7.28 -13.47
N ALA A 152 3.48 7.50 -14.39
CA ALA A 152 2.92 6.44 -15.22
C ALA A 152 3.98 5.76 -16.11
N TYR A 153 4.95 6.54 -16.63
CA TYR A 153 6.04 5.98 -17.42
C TYR A 153 6.88 4.97 -16.63
N PHE A 154 7.29 5.35 -15.42
CA PHE A 154 8.13 4.49 -14.58
C PHE A 154 7.37 3.27 -14.05
N PHE A 155 6.15 3.44 -13.54
CA PHE A 155 5.35 2.31 -13.10
C PHE A 155 4.97 1.36 -14.23
N LYS A 156 4.80 1.86 -15.46
CA LYS A 156 4.60 0.98 -16.62
C LYS A 156 5.80 0.09 -16.87
N ASN A 157 7.03 0.59 -16.70
CA ASN A 157 8.23 -0.22 -16.82
C ASN A 157 8.25 -1.32 -15.74
N CYS A 158 7.90 -0.98 -14.48
CA CYS A 158 7.81 -1.96 -13.39
C CYS A 158 6.78 -3.06 -13.69
N VAL A 159 5.56 -2.69 -14.13
CA VAL A 159 4.51 -3.66 -14.49
C VAL A 159 4.90 -4.52 -15.69
N SER A 160 5.64 -3.95 -16.65
CA SER A 160 6.12 -4.70 -17.83
C SER A 160 7.19 -5.72 -17.47
N ASP A 161 8.05 -5.42 -16.50
CA ASP A 161 9.06 -6.33 -15.97
C ASP A 161 8.44 -7.41 -15.07
N ASN A 162 7.58 -6.99 -14.14
CA ASN A 162 6.88 -7.87 -13.22
C ASN A 162 5.37 -7.58 -13.20
N PRO A 163 4.55 -8.28 -13.99
CA PRO A 163 3.09 -8.11 -14.02
C PRO A 163 2.37 -8.44 -12.69
N GLN A 164 3.05 -9.12 -11.78
CA GLN A 164 2.53 -9.43 -10.43
C GLN A 164 2.92 -8.37 -9.38
N ASP A 165 3.63 -7.32 -9.78
CA ASP A 165 3.82 -6.15 -8.92
C ASP A 165 2.52 -5.33 -8.87
N TYR A 166 1.59 -5.78 -8.02
CA TYR A 166 0.32 -5.11 -7.85
C TYR A 166 0.46 -3.69 -7.29
N SER A 167 1.53 -3.39 -6.56
CA SER A 167 1.80 -2.03 -6.07
C SER A 167 2.08 -1.08 -7.23
N ALA A 168 2.97 -1.46 -8.13
CA ALA A 168 3.26 -0.70 -9.35
C ALA A 168 2.02 -0.60 -10.25
N LEU A 169 1.23 -1.68 -10.40
CA LEU A 169 -0.01 -1.67 -11.16
C LEU A 169 -1.03 -0.66 -10.60
N TYR A 170 -1.27 -0.65 -9.29
CA TYR A 170 -2.18 0.30 -8.66
C TYR A 170 -1.72 1.76 -8.86
N ASN A 171 -0.43 2.04 -8.68
CA ASN A 171 0.14 3.36 -8.87
C ASN A 171 0.06 3.82 -10.34
N LEU A 172 0.27 2.90 -11.28
CA LEU A 172 0.08 3.15 -12.71
C LEU A 172 -1.37 3.52 -13.03
N LEU A 173 -2.33 2.72 -12.55
CA LEU A 173 -3.76 2.98 -12.77
C LEU A 173 -4.21 4.29 -12.10
N TYR A 174 -3.69 4.59 -10.92
CA TYR A 174 -3.92 5.86 -10.23
C TYR A 174 -3.41 7.05 -11.06
N SER A 175 -2.20 6.96 -11.61
CA SER A 175 -1.64 7.97 -12.49
C SER A 175 -2.49 8.17 -13.74
N TYR A 176 -2.91 7.08 -14.40
CA TYR A 176 -3.79 7.16 -15.56
C TYR A 176 -5.17 7.72 -15.23
N ASP A 177 -5.70 7.48 -14.03
CA ASP A 177 -6.96 8.06 -13.57
C ASP A 177 -6.89 9.59 -13.47
N HIS A 178 -5.82 10.12 -12.87
CA HIS A 178 -5.56 11.56 -12.80
C HIS A 178 -5.41 12.21 -14.19
N LEU A 179 -4.85 11.47 -15.13
CA LEU A 179 -4.66 11.90 -16.53
C LEU A 179 -5.91 11.68 -17.40
N ASN A 180 -6.99 11.10 -16.86
CA ASN A 180 -8.17 10.66 -17.61
C ASN A 180 -7.84 9.69 -18.78
N LYS A 181 -6.78 8.88 -18.64
CA LYS A 181 -6.30 7.91 -19.65
C LYS A 181 -6.97 6.54 -19.45
N ILE A 182 -8.30 6.48 -19.59
CA ILE A 182 -9.10 5.26 -19.38
C ILE A 182 -8.69 4.14 -20.34
N GLU A 183 -8.43 4.46 -21.61
CA GLU A 183 -8.06 3.46 -22.62
C GLU A 183 -6.69 2.83 -22.35
N GLU A 184 -5.75 3.62 -21.85
CA GLU A 184 -4.42 3.15 -21.44
C GLU A 184 -4.54 2.20 -20.25
N SER A 185 -5.39 2.51 -19.27
CA SER A 185 -5.70 1.60 -18.14
C SER A 185 -6.24 0.26 -18.63
N ILE A 186 -7.20 0.28 -19.55
CA ILE A 186 -7.77 -0.97 -20.11
C ILE A 186 -6.69 -1.75 -20.87
N ARG A 187 -5.83 -1.07 -21.63
CA ARG A 187 -4.77 -1.70 -22.42
C ARG A 187 -3.77 -2.43 -21.50
N VAL A 188 -3.24 -1.73 -20.50
CA VAL A 188 -2.28 -2.33 -19.56
C VAL A 188 -2.91 -3.50 -18.79
N LEU A 189 -4.16 -3.39 -18.34
CA LEU A 189 -4.84 -4.48 -17.65
C LEU A 189 -5.01 -5.71 -18.56
N ASN A 190 -5.30 -5.51 -19.84
CA ASN A 190 -5.35 -6.61 -20.80
C ASN A 190 -3.96 -7.21 -21.06
N GLU A 191 -2.90 -6.40 -21.14
CA GLU A 191 -1.51 -6.86 -21.26
C GLU A 191 -1.13 -7.74 -20.04
N VAL A 192 -1.50 -7.34 -18.82
CA VAL A 192 -1.31 -8.16 -17.61
C VAL A 192 -2.10 -9.45 -17.68
N LEU A 193 -3.36 -9.41 -18.13
CA LEU A 193 -4.23 -10.59 -18.25
C LEU A 193 -3.84 -11.53 -19.39
N GLU A 194 -3.11 -11.06 -20.42
CA GLU A 194 -2.51 -11.94 -21.43
C GLU A 194 -1.37 -12.79 -20.84
N ILE A 195 -0.65 -12.26 -19.84
CA ILE A 195 0.45 -12.96 -19.15
C ILE A 195 -0.10 -13.83 -18.00
N ASP A 196 -0.98 -13.28 -17.17
CA ASP A 196 -1.64 -13.98 -16.08
C ASP A 196 -3.17 -13.89 -16.19
N PRO A 197 -3.81 -14.82 -16.94
CA PRO A 197 -5.26 -14.85 -17.13
C PRO A 197 -6.07 -15.10 -15.85
N TYR A 198 -5.42 -15.52 -14.77
CA TYR A 198 -6.05 -15.80 -13.48
C TYR A 198 -5.72 -14.76 -12.41
N SER A 199 -5.23 -13.58 -12.78
CA SER A 199 -5.03 -12.47 -11.84
C SER A 199 -6.38 -11.90 -11.43
N GLU A 200 -6.85 -12.24 -10.23
CA GLU A 200 -8.08 -11.71 -9.64
C GLU A 200 -8.01 -10.19 -9.48
N VAL A 201 -6.81 -9.67 -9.17
CA VAL A 201 -6.56 -8.23 -9.02
C VAL A 201 -6.72 -7.51 -10.36
N ALA A 202 -6.14 -8.03 -11.44
CA ALA A 202 -6.22 -7.39 -12.76
C ALA A 202 -7.66 -7.42 -13.30
N TRP A 203 -8.39 -8.53 -13.16
CA TRP A 203 -9.80 -8.63 -13.51
C TRP A 203 -10.68 -7.66 -12.71
N HIS A 204 -10.44 -7.56 -11.40
CA HIS A 204 -11.17 -6.62 -10.54
C HIS A 204 -10.92 -5.16 -10.96
N GLN A 205 -9.65 -4.78 -11.19
CA GLN A 205 -9.31 -3.43 -11.65
C GLN A 205 -9.91 -3.12 -13.02
N LEU A 206 -9.91 -4.09 -13.95
CA LEU A 206 -10.56 -3.96 -15.25
C LEU A 206 -12.06 -3.67 -15.08
N GLY A 207 -12.74 -4.38 -14.19
CA GLY A 207 -14.12 -4.12 -13.85
C GLY A 207 -14.37 -2.69 -13.39
N LEU A 208 -13.53 -2.17 -12.50
CA LEU A 208 -13.62 -0.79 -11.99
C LEU A 208 -13.42 0.24 -13.11
N VAL A 209 -12.42 0.04 -13.98
CA VAL A 209 -12.14 0.94 -15.10
C VAL A 209 -13.29 0.90 -16.12
N LEU A 210 -13.86 -0.27 -16.40
CA LEU A 210 -15.02 -0.43 -17.29
C LEU A 210 -16.28 0.25 -16.75
N ILE A 211 -16.49 0.28 -15.42
CA ILE A 211 -17.55 1.08 -14.80
C ILE A 211 -17.38 2.56 -15.11
N LYS A 212 -16.17 3.10 -14.93
CA LYS A 212 -15.87 4.51 -15.25
C LYS A 212 -16.14 4.84 -16.72
N LYS A 213 -15.86 3.89 -17.62
CA LYS A 213 -16.15 4.00 -19.06
C LYS A 213 -17.65 3.88 -19.39
N GLY A 214 -18.48 3.40 -18.47
CA GLY A 214 -19.90 3.14 -18.66
C GLY A 214 -20.24 1.77 -19.25
N HIS A 215 -19.27 0.88 -19.34
CA HIS A 215 -19.39 -0.47 -19.91
C HIS A 215 -19.84 -1.49 -18.84
N GLN A 216 -21.03 -1.28 -18.27
CA GLN A 216 -21.54 -2.05 -17.12
C GLN A 216 -21.58 -3.56 -17.34
N LYS A 217 -21.94 -4.05 -18.55
CA LYS A 217 -22.02 -5.48 -18.83
C LYS A 217 -20.63 -6.13 -18.86
N GLU A 218 -19.68 -5.47 -19.47
CA GLU A 218 -18.30 -5.93 -19.54
C GLU A 218 -17.65 -5.90 -18.13
N ALA A 219 -17.98 -4.88 -17.32
CA ALA A 219 -17.54 -4.80 -15.93
C ALA A 219 -18.09 -5.97 -15.08
N LEU A 220 -19.36 -6.36 -15.25
CA LEU A 220 -19.89 -7.56 -14.57
C LEU A 220 -19.10 -8.81 -14.94
N SER A 221 -18.80 -9.00 -16.24
CA SER A 221 -18.00 -10.15 -16.69
C SER A 221 -16.60 -10.13 -16.11
N ALA A 222 -15.97 -8.96 -16.00
CA ALA A 222 -14.65 -8.81 -15.39
C ALA A 222 -14.68 -9.21 -13.90
N PHE A 223 -15.69 -8.78 -13.13
CA PHE A 223 -15.84 -9.22 -11.75
C PHE A 223 -16.15 -10.73 -11.64
N ASP A 224 -16.90 -11.30 -12.59
CA ASP A 224 -17.11 -12.75 -12.64
C ASP A 224 -15.79 -13.50 -12.83
N PHE A 225 -14.91 -13.03 -13.73
CA PHE A 225 -13.59 -13.61 -13.90
C PHE A 225 -12.68 -13.44 -12.67
N ALA A 226 -12.74 -12.29 -11.98
CA ALA A 226 -12.03 -12.11 -10.72
C ALA A 226 -12.47 -13.15 -9.67
N ILE A 227 -13.78 -13.40 -9.55
CA ILE A 227 -14.36 -14.41 -8.65
C ILE A 227 -13.97 -15.83 -9.06
N ILE A 228 -13.92 -16.13 -10.36
CA ILE A 228 -13.48 -17.45 -10.86
C ILE A 228 -12.00 -17.68 -10.58
N SER A 229 -11.19 -16.63 -10.63
CA SER A 229 -9.75 -16.68 -10.34
C SER A 229 -9.49 -16.91 -8.85
N ASP A 230 -10.21 -16.21 -7.98
CA ASP A 230 -10.18 -16.41 -6.53
C ASP A 230 -11.60 -16.19 -5.93
N ASP A 231 -12.24 -17.28 -5.53
CA ASP A 231 -13.58 -17.27 -4.96
C ASP A 231 -13.64 -16.67 -3.53
N THR A 232 -12.49 -16.42 -2.93
CA THR A 232 -12.35 -15.71 -1.64
C THR A 232 -12.08 -14.22 -1.78
N PHE A 233 -11.91 -13.71 -3.00
CA PHE A 233 -11.60 -12.30 -3.26
C PHE A 233 -12.83 -11.41 -3.03
N THR A 234 -13.04 -11.02 -1.79
CA THR A 234 -14.20 -10.26 -1.29
C THR A 234 -14.47 -8.97 -2.07
N GLY A 235 -13.41 -8.30 -2.54
CA GLY A 235 -13.51 -7.06 -3.31
C GLY A 235 -14.36 -7.19 -4.57
N ALA A 236 -14.23 -8.30 -5.31
CA ALA A 236 -14.98 -8.52 -6.53
C ALA A 236 -16.48 -8.70 -6.27
N TYR A 237 -16.87 -9.43 -5.22
CA TYR A 237 -18.27 -9.57 -4.81
C TYR A 237 -18.89 -8.23 -4.41
N ILE A 238 -18.16 -7.41 -3.66
CA ILE A 238 -18.62 -6.08 -3.23
C ILE A 238 -18.86 -5.17 -4.44
N GLU A 239 -17.89 -5.05 -5.34
CA GLU A 239 -18.00 -4.16 -6.50
C GLU A 239 -19.06 -4.68 -7.50
N LYS A 240 -19.15 -5.99 -7.70
CA LYS A 240 -20.24 -6.61 -8.47
C LYS A 240 -21.60 -6.33 -7.85
N GLY A 241 -21.73 -6.45 -6.52
CA GLY A 241 -22.94 -6.11 -5.79
C GLY A 241 -23.35 -4.64 -5.99
N LYS A 242 -22.42 -3.69 -5.87
CA LYS A 242 -22.65 -2.26 -6.14
C LYS A 242 -23.13 -2.02 -7.57
N LEU A 243 -22.50 -2.68 -8.54
CA LEU A 243 -22.89 -2.53 -9.94
C LEU A 243 -24.30 -3.08 -10.20
N LEU A 244 -24.61 -4.26 -9.66
CA LEU A 244 -25.95 -4.87 -9.75
C LEU A 244 -27.02 -4.01 -9.09
N GLU A 245 -26.72 -3.38 -7.94
CA GLU A 245 -27.60 -2.43 -7.27
C GLU A 245 -27.92 -1.24 -8.21
N THR A 246 -26.90 -0.65 -8.85
CA THR A 246 -27.11 0.46 -9.81
C THR A 246 -27.91 0.05 -11.05
N MET A 247 -27.83 -1.22 -11.46
CA MET A 247 -28.60 -1.80 -12.57
C MET A 247 -30.04 -2.21 -12.18
N GLY A 248 -30.42 -2.04 -10.92
CA GLY A 248 -31.74 -2.47 -10.40
C GLY A 248 -31.88 -3.99 -10.21
N ARG A 249 -30.79 -4.76 -10.32
CA ARG A 249 -30.74 -6.20 -10.09
C ARG A 249 -30.55 -6.52 -8.59
N THR A 250 -31.45 -5.99 -7.78
CA THR A 250 -31.31 -5.88 -6.33
C THR A 250 -31.14 -7.23 -5.62
N ASN A 251 -31.87 -8.29 -6.05
CA ASN A 251 -31.72 -9.60 -5.43
C ASN A 251 -30.35 -10.21 -5.68
N GLU A 252 -29.80 -10.06 -6.87
CA GLU A 252 -28.46 -10.54 -7.21
C GLU A 252 -27.39 -9.72 -6.48
N ALA A 253 -27.61 -8.42 -6.25
CA ALA A 253 -26.73 -7.60 -5.41
C ALA A 253 -26.68 -8.15 -3.97
N ILE A 254 -27.83 -8.49 -3.38
CA ILE A 254 -27.90 -9.08 -2.04
C ILE A 254 -27.12 -10.39 -1.98
N GLU A 255 -27.30 -11.30 -2.97
CA GLU A 255 -26.56 -12.57 -3.01
C GLU A 255 -25.05 -12.35 -3.00
N ASN A 256 -24.53 -11.42 -3.81
CA ASN A 256 -23.09 -11.11 -3.84
C ASN A 256 -22.60 -10.48 -2.52
N TYR A 257 -23.37 -9.58 -1.92
CA TYR A 257 -23.04 -9.01 -0.61
C TYR A 257 -23.07 -10.06 0.52
N GLU A 258 -24.01 -11.03 0.47
CA GLU A 258 -24.08 -12.12 1.45
C GLU A 258 -22.88 -13.06 1.33
N ILE A 259 -22.39 -13.33 0.11
CA ILE A 259 -21.15 -14.08 -0.09
C ILE A 259 -19.98 -13.29 0.51
N ALA A 260 -19.88 -12.00 0.24
CA ALA A 260 -18.82 -11.15 0.80
C ALA A 260 -18.80 -11.15 2.34
N LEU A 261 -19.97 -11.25 3.00
CA LEU A 261 -20.04 -11.38 4.47
C LEU A 261 -19.49 -12.70 5.00
N ASN A 262 -19.51 -13.75 4.19
CA ASN A 262 -19.09 -15.09 4.61
C ASN A 262 -17.61 -15.36 4.34
N THR A 263 -16.96 -14.54 3.50
CA THR A 263 -15.60 -14.82 3.03
C THR A 263 -14.50 -14.44 4.00
N ASN A 264 -14.58 -13.47 4.88
CA ASN A 264 -13.59 -13.33 5.97
C ASN A 264 -13.70 -12.08 6.86
N ASP A 265 -14.42 -11.02 6.44
CA ASP A 265 -14.46 -9.81 7.28
C ASP A 265 -15.80 -9.06 7.06
N PRO A 266 -16.78 -9.29 7.94
CA PRO A 266 -18.05 -8.59 7.85
C PRO A 266 -17.80 -7.08 8.06
N SER A 267 -17.97 -6.27 7.01
CA SER A 267 -17.86 -4.82 7.10
C SER A 267 -19.23 -4.17 7.31
N ALA A 268 -19.25 -3.08 8.07
CA ALA A 268 -20.47 -2.28 8.25
C ALA A 268 -21.01 -1.79 6.92
N PHE A 269 -20.13 -1.50 5.95
CA PHE A 269 -20.50 -1.12 4.60
C PHE A 269 -21.36 -2.18 3.91
N VAL A 270 -20.99 -3.47 3.99
CA VAL A 270 -21.74 -4.56 3.33
C VAL A 270 -23.10 -4.74 3.99
N PHE A 271 -23.19 -4.74 5.32
CA PHE A 271 -24.48 -4.75 6.01
C PHE A 271 -25.38 -3.59 5.62
N GLN A 272 -24.81 -2.38 5.52
CA GLN A 272 -25.53 -1.18 5.09
C GLN A 272 -26.03 -1.31 3.65
N SER A 273 -25.24 -1.89 2.74
CA SER A 273 -25.61 -2.11 1.35
C SER A 273 -26.76 -3.11 1.22
N ILE A 274 -26.72 -4.22 1.97
CA ILE A 274 -27.86 -5.16 2.05
C ILE A 274 -29.11 -4.46 2.62
N GLY A 275 -28.94 -3.60 3.62
CA GLY A 275 -30.03 -2.78 4.17
C GLY A 275 -30.69 -1.92 3.12
N ARG A 276 -29.90 -1.20 2.29
CA ARG A 276 -30.42 -0.40 1.15
C ARG A 276 -31.13 -1.26 0.11
N CYS A 277 -30.56 -2.42 -0.21
CA CYS A 277 -31.22 -3.35 -1.13
C CYS A 277 -32.59 -3.78 -0.62
N HIS A 278 -32.72 -4.11 0.67
CA HIS A 278 -34.01 -4.46 1.27
C HIS A 278 -34.95 -3.27 1.35
N GLU A 279 -34.44 -2.05 1.57
CA GLU A 279 -35.21 -0.83 1.48
C GLU A 279 -35.83 -0.65 0.09
N SER A 280 -35.03 -0.82 -0.97
CA SER A 280 -35.52 -0.71 -2.36
C SER A 280 -36.55 -1.81 -2.75
N LEU A 281 -36.52 -2.95 -2.05
CA LEU A 281 -37.50 -4.03 -2.18
C LEU A 281 -38.71 -3.89 -1.23
N GLU A 282 -38.83 -2.79 -0.51
CA GLU A 282 -39.85 -2.52 0.50
C GLU A 282 -39.90 -3.54 1.66
N ASN A 283 -38.81 -4.29 1.85
CA ASN A 283 -38.65 -5.25 2.94
C ASN A 283 -38.17 -4.53 4.24
N ASN A 284 -39.02 -3.68 4.78
CA ASN A 284 -38.70 -2.73 5.84
C ASN A 284 -38.07 -3.35 7.09
N ASP A 285 -38.56 -4.52 7.53
CA ASP A 285 -38.05 -5.19 8.74
C ASP A 285 -36.61 -5.72 8.52
N LEU A 286 -36.33 -6.23 7.30
CA LEU A 286 -34.97 -6.67 6.94
C LEU A 286 -34.03 -5.48 6.78
N ALA A 287 -34.46 -4.40 6.15
CA ALA A 287 -33.66 -3.18 6.04
C ALA A 287 -33.22 -2.68 7.43
N ILE A 288 -34.14 -2.55 8.38
CA ILE A 288 -33.86 -2.15 9.76
C ILE A 288 -32.86 -3.13 10.41
N LYS A 289 -33.09 -4.44 10.25
CA LYS A 289 -32.22 -5.47 10.82
C LYS A 289 -30.78 -5.34 10.34
N PHE A 290 -30.58 -5.11 9.04
CA PHE A 290 -29.25 -4.99 8.47
C PHE A 290 -28.56 -3.66 8.81
N TYR A 291 -29.29 -2.55 8.82
CA TYR A 291 -28.75 -1.27 9.32
C TYR A 291 -28.33 -1.34 10.79
N LEU A 292 -29.10 -2.04 11.63
CA LEU A 292 -28.71 -2.26 13.02
C LEU A 292 -27.48 -3.14 13.17
N LYS A 293 -27.31 -4.16 12.31
CA LYS A 293 -26.08 -4.97 12.28
C LYS A 293 -24.85 -4.12 11.91
N ALA A 294 -24.98 -3.22 10.94
CA ALA A 294 -23.91 -2.29 10.57
C ALA A 294 -23.50 -1.41 11.74
N ILE A 295 -24.47 -0.83 12.45
CA ILE A 295 -24.24 0.01 13.65
C ILE A 295 -23.61 -0.80 14.78
N HIS A 296 -24.03 -2.05 14.97
CA HIS A 296 -23.51 -2.90 16.03
C HIS A 296 -22.05 -3.29 15.77
N LEU A 297 -21.69 -3.54 14.50
CA LEU A 297 -20.35 -3.90 14.09
C LEU A 297 -19.36 -2.72 14.23
N GLU A 298 -19.76 -1.55 13.75
CA GLU A 298 -18.97 -0.33 13.77
C GLU A 298 -19.80 0.85 14.35
N PRO A 299 -19.90 0.97 15.68
CA PRO A 299 -20.71 2.03 16.30
C PRO A 299 -20.22 3.45 15.99
N SER A 300 -18.94 3.63 15.69
CA SER A 300 -18.34 4.90 15.29
C SER A 300 -18.58 5.29 13.83
N ASN A 301 -19.11 4.38 13.02
CA ASN A 301 -19.40 4.65 11.61
C ASN A 301 -20.68 5.48 11.46
N GLU A 302 -20.51 6.78 11.24
CA GLU A 302 -21.61 7.74 11.12
C GLU A 302 -22.59 7.41 10.01
N ASN A 303 -22.10 6.89 8.86
CA ASN A 303 -22.94 6.54 7.72
C ASN A 303 -23.99 5.47 8.07
N SER A 304 -23.64 4.52 8.93
CA SER A 304 -24.56 3.46 9.37
C SER A 304 -25.73 4.04 10.18
N TRP A 305 -25.46 5.01 11.06
CA TRP A 305 -26.50 5.70 11.80
C TRP A 305 -27.38 6.56 10.90
N VAL A 306 -26.76 7.32 10.00
CA VAL A 306 -27.48 8.19 9.05
C VAL A 306 -28.42 7.37 8.20
N SER A 307 -27.98 6.24 7.64
CA SER A 307 -28.83 5.36 6.82
C SER A 307 -30.07 4.88 7.59
N LEU A 308 -29.91 4.42 8.84
CA LEU A 308 -31.04 3.99 9.66
C LEU A 308 -31.99 5.14 9.99
N ILE A 309 -31.47 6.32 10.32
CA ILE A 309 -32.25 7.50 10.66
C ILE A 309 -33.06 7.95 9.43
N GLU A 310 -32.41 8.09 8.28
CA GLU A 310 -33.07 8.48 7.02
C GLU A 310 -34.15 7.47 6.63
N PHE A 311 -33.86 6.17 6.80
CA PHE A 311 -34.86 5.14 6.57
C PHE A 311 -36.10 5.25 7.49
N TYR A 312 -35.91 5.52 8.79
CA TYR A 312 -37.06 5.78 9.67
C TYR A 312 -37.82 7.07 9.31
N LEU A 313 -37.13 8.09 8.80
CA LEU A 313 -37.77 9.33 8.33
C LEU A 313 -38.60 9.05 7.05
N SER A 314 -38.11 8.26 6.10
CA SER A 314 -38.83 7.87 4.90
C SER A 314 -40.13 7.11 5.23
N LEU A 315 -40.10 6.28 6.27
CA LEU A 315 -41.29 5.58 6.80
C LEU A 315 -42.21 6.46 7.68
N SER A 316 -41.89 7.76 7.83
CA SER A 316 -42.60 8.68 8.75
C SER A 316 -42.55 8.25 10.22
N HIS A 317 -41.59 7.43 10.61
CA HIS A 317 -41.41 6.94 11.97
C HIS A 317 -40.57 7.94 12.83
N TYR A 318 -40.97 9.18 12.89
CA TYR A 318 -40.21 10.30 13.50
C TYR A 318 -39.76 10.04 14.93
N LYS A 319 -40.58 9.35 15.76
CA LYS A 319 -40.19 9.00 17.13
C LYS A 319 -38.96 8.09 17.18
N LYS A 320 -38.91 7.08 16.31
CA LYS A 320 -37.77 6.16 16.23
C LYS A 320 -36.53 6.85 15.64
N ALA A 321 -36.71 7.64 14.59
CA ALA A 321 -35.63 8.44 14.02
C ALA A 321 -34.97 9.33 15.09
N LYS A 322 -35.76 10.04 15.91
CA LYS A 322 -35.27 10.89 16.99
C LYS A 322 -34.49 10.10 18.07
N VAL A 323 -34.93 8.86 18.38
CA VAL A 323 -34.23 8.03 19.38
C VAL A 323 -32.86 7.61 18.83
N TYR A 324 -32.78 7.15 17.59
CA TYR A 324 -31.50 6.74 16.98
C TYR A 324 -30.58 7.93 16.72
N PHE A 325 -31.12 9.08 16.36
CA PHE A 325 -30.35 10.32 16.25
C PHE A 325 -29.66 10.71 17.58
N LYS A 326 -30.37 10.64 18.70
CA LYS A 326 -29.77 10.90 20.01
C LYS A 326 -28.66 9.92 20.34
N ARG A 327 -28.90 8.62 20.10
CA ARG A 327 -27.86 7.56 20.31
C ARG A 327 -26.64 7.77 19.42
N ALA A 328 -26.84 8.17 18.17
CA ALA A 328 -25.76 8.48 17.26
C ALA A 328 -24.88 9.64 17.79
N LEU A 329 -25.49 10.68 18.33
CA LEU A 329 -24.77 11.81 18.95
C LEU A 329 -24.06 11.42 20.26
N GLU A 330 -24.59 10.46 21.03
CA GLU A 330 -23.92 9.95 22.25
C GLU A 330 -22.60 9.23 21.89
N VAL A 331 -22.53 8.58 20.71
CA VAL A 331 -21.34 7.87 20.23
C VAL A 331 -20.40 8.80 19.44
N ASN A 332 -20.96 9.71 18.65
CA ASN A 332 -20.26 10.58 17.70
C ASN A 332 -20.59 12.06 18.01
N SER A 333 -20.21 12.55 19.19
CA SER A 333 -20.56 13.90 19.68
C SER A 333 -20.11 15.04 18.76
N ASP A 334 -18.98 14.85 18.05
CA ASP A 334 -18.33 15.87 17.23
C ASP A 334 -18.68 15.76 15.74
N SER A 335 -19.64 14.87 15.40
CA SER A 335 -20.02 14.62 14.01
C SER A 335 -20.77 15.80 13.39
N ILE A 336 -20.09 16.53 12.50
CA ILE A 336 -20.70 17.58 11.68
C ILE A 336 -21.82 17.01 10.78
N MET A 337 -21.68 15.77 10.34
CA MET A 337 -22.64 15.10 9.46
C MET A 337 -23.97 14.87 10.17
N LEU A 338 -23.93 14.37 11.40
CA LEU A 338 -25.13 14.19 12.23
C LEU A 338 -25.79 15.53 12.57
N TRP A 339 -25.01 16.54 12.95
CA TRP A 339 -25.54 17.87 13.26
C TRP A 339 -26.24 18.57 12.09
N LYS A 340 -25.85 18.28 10.86
CA LYS A 340 -26.52 18.82 9.65
C LYS A 340 -27.87 18.14 9.35
N LYS A 341 -28.14 16.98 9.95
CA LYS A 341 -29.36 16.18 9.71
C LYS A 341 -30.42 16.35 10.83
N GLY A 342 -30.07 16.91 11.97
CA GLY A 342 -30.96 17.18 13.11
C GLY A 342 -31.57 18.55 13.08
#